data_55fbc11e4badfefb2192758b8f030a3d
#
_entry.id   55fbc11e4badfefb2192758b8f030a3d
#
_cell.length_a   1.000
_cell.length_b   1.000
_cell.length_c   1.000
_cell.angle_alpha   90.00
_cell.angle_beta   90.00
_cell.angle_gamma   90.00
#
_symmetry.space_group_name_H-M   'P 1'
#
loop_
_entity.id
_entity.type
_entity.pdbx_description
1 polymer ?
#
loop_
_entity_poly.entity_id
_entity_poly.type
_entity_poly.pdbx_seq_one_letter_code
_entity_poly.pdbx_strand_id
1 'polypeptide(L)'
;MSEHPPPVQALLVVDVQRAFVAGDGAVPGAGRLLARTTGLIARARAAGALLVHLQNDGPPGAEDEPGTPGWELHHTVVPGPDETVVRKEEDDGFEGTALERLLEDRGVTALAVCGLMSEMCVRATARAALSRDYRVVLPHDAHATHDIPAAPGIADAVPAAAVSRVAEWSLGSDAEVVPRAAEVRFTRPPAVPPR
;
A
#
# COMPACT_ATOMS: atom_id res chain seq x y z
N MET A 1 22.76 -4.65 -17.84
CA MET A 1 22.18 -4.48 -16.49
C MET A 1 20.67 -4.42 -16.70
N SER A 2 19.87 -5.17 -15.96
CA SER A 2 18.40 -5.18 -16.10
C SER A 2 17.87 -3.80 -15.74
N GLU A 3 17.13 -3.14 -16.64
CA GLU A 3 16.56 -1.79 -16.42
C GLU A 3 15.42 -1.76 -15.40
N HIS A 4 15.00 -2.91 -14.90
CA HIS A 4 13.89 -3.03 -13.94
C HIS A 4 14.31 -3.77 -12.69
N PRO A 5 13.74 -3.43 -11.50
CA PRO A 5 14.01 -4.16 -10.27
C PRO A 5 13.64 -5.64 -10.41
N PRO A 6 14.30 -6.54 -9.65
CA PRO A 6 13.91 -7.94 -9.58
C PRO A 6 12.44 -8.11 -9.17
N PRO A 7 11.76 -9.21 -9.56
CA PRO A 7 10.37 -9.45 -9.17
C PRO A 7 10.18 -9.44 -7.65
N VAL A 8 8.99 -9.04 -7.21
CA VAL A 8 8.54 -9.13 -5.81
C VAL A 8 7.55 -10.26 -5.62
N GLN A 9 7.49 -10.84 -4.43
CA GLN A 9 6.65 -11.98 -4.11
C GLN A 9 5.31 -11.60 -3.48
N ALA A 10 5.17 -10.35 -3.02
CA ALA A 10 3.92 -9.87 -2.44
C ALA A 10 3.55 -8.46 -2.93
N LEU A 11 2.26 -8.15 -2.89
CA LEU A 11 1.71 -6.81 -3.05
C LEU A 11 0.89 -6.48 -1.81
N LEU A 12 1.24 -5.37 -1.15
CA LEU A 12 0.43 -4.76 -0.09
C LEU A 12 -0.38 -3.61 -0.69
N VAL A 13 -1.71 -3.72 -0.63
CA VAL A 13 -2.66 -2.69 -1.05
C VAL A 13 -3.19 -2.03 0.21
N VAL A 14 -2.70 -0.82 0.50
CA VAL A 14 -2.90 -0.13 1.77
C VAL A 14 -4.13 0.76 1.67
N ASP A 15 -5.13 0.51 2.50
CA ASP A 15 -6.30 1.35 2.79
C ASP A 15 -7.04 1.89 1.55
N VAL A 16 -7.12 1.11 0.46
CA VAL A 16 -7.91 1.49 -0.71
C VAL A 16 -9.39 1.24 -0.42
N GLN A 17 -9.92 2.03 0.55
CA GLN A 17 -11.29 1.99 1.05
C GLN A 17 -12.13 3.09 0.41
N ARG A 18 -13.45 2.89 0.35
CA ARG A 18 -14.36 3.82 -0.33
C ARG A 18 -14.35 5.22 0.25
N ALA A 19 -14.15 5.37 1.57
CA ALA A 19 -14.02 6.67 2.22
C ALA A 19 -12.95 7.56 1.57
N PHE A 20 -11.86 6.96 1.08
CA PHE A 20 -10.69 7.68 0.59
C PHE A 20 -10.59 7.77 -0.94
N VAL A 21 -11.39 7.01 -1.67
CA VAL A 21 -11.31 6.95 -3.14
C VAL A 21 -12.63 7.28 -3.86
N ALA A 22 -13.71 7.54 -3.12
CA ALA A 22 -15.02 7.86 -3.66
C ALA A 22 -15.71 8.99 -2.88
N GLY A 23 -16.65 9.70 -3.52
CA GLY A 23 -17.35 10.82 -2.89
C GLY A 23 -16.47 12.03 -2.61
N ASP A 24 -16.90 12.84 -1.65
CA ASP A 24 -16.25 14.11 -1.30
C ASP A 24 -14.93 13.92 -0.52
N GLY A 25 -14.77 12.78 0.14
CA GLY A 25 -13.53 12.40 0.84
C GLY A 25 -12.43 11.84 -0.06
N ALA A 26 -12.65 11.73 -1.37
CA ALA A 26 -11.69 11.13 -2.28
C ALA A 26 -10.42 11.97 -2.43
N VAL A 27 -9.26 11.32 -2.38
CA VAL A 27 -7.98 11.98 -2.64
C VAL A 27 -7.91 12.55 -4.06
N PRO A 28 -7.16 13.64 -4.29
CA PRO A 28 -6.88 14.14 -5.62
C PRO A 28 -6.33 13.04 -6.52
N GLY A 29 -6.97 12.82 -7.68
CA GLY A 29 -6.55 11.79 -8.63
C GLY A 29 -6.90 10.35 -8.26
N ALA A 30 -7.89 10.13 -7.37
CA ALA A 30 -8.36 8.79 -6.97
C ALA A 30 -8.61 7.84 -8.16
N GLY A 31 -9.26 8.30 -9.24
CA GLY A 31 -9.47 7.47 -10.42
C GLY A 31 -8.18 6.96 -11.06
N ARG A 32 -7.12 7.77 -11.07
CA ARG A 32 -5.79 7.35 -11.56
C ARG A 32 -5.16 6.32 -10.62
N LEU A 33 -5.20 6.56 -9.32
CA LEU A 33 -4.75 5.60 -8.31
C LEU A 33 -5.45 4.26 -8.48
N LEU A 34 -6.79 4.26 -8.57
CA LEU A 34 -7.59 3.05 -8.74
C LEU A 34 -7.22 2.26 -10.00
N ALA A 35 -6.98 2.94 -11.11
CA ALA A 35 -6.52 2.29 -12.35
C ALA A 35 -5.15 1.62 -12.16
N ARG A 36 -4.22 2.27 -11.43
CA ARG A 36 -2.88 1.72 -11.16
C ARG A 36 -2.93 0.53 -10.21
N THR A 37 -3.66 0.65 -9.10
CA THR A 37 -3.81 -0.44 -8.12
C THR A 37 -4.56 -1.63 -8.72
N THR A 38 -5.60 -1.42 -9.53
CA THR A 38 -6.25 -2.49 -10.31
C THR A 38 -5.25 -3.25 -11.18
N GLY A 39 -4.39 -2.51 -11.90
CA GLY A 39 -3.35 -3.12 -12.74
C GLY A 39 -2.30 -3.91 -11.96
N LEU A 40 -1.90 -3.41 -10.78
CA LEU A 40 -0.99 -4.13 -9.87
C LEU A 40 -1.62 -5.42 -9.37
N ILE A 41 -2.85 -5.35 -8.86
CA ILE A 41 -3.62 -6.49 -8.37
C ILE A 41 -3.75 -7.58 -9.44
N ALA A 42 -4.14 -7.19 -10.66
CA ALA A 42 -4.29 -8.13 -11.78
C ALA A 42 -2.96 -8.85 -12.09
N ARG A 43 -1.84 -8.13 -12.10
CA ARG A 43 -0.52 -8.73 -12.36
C ARG A 43 -0.02 -9.60 -11.20
N ALA A 44 -0.25 -9.18 -9.95
CA ALA A 44 0.08 -9.98 -8.78
C ALA A 44 -0.68 -11.32 -8.80
N ARG A 45 -1.98 -11.30 -9.06
CA ARG A 45 -2.82 -12.50 -9.22
C ARG A 45 -2.32 -13.40 -10.35
N ALA A 46 -2.04 -12.83 -11.52
CA ALA A 46 -1.55 -13.59 -12.68
C ALA A 46 -0.20 -14.27 -12.42
N ALA A 47 0.66 -13.66 -11.61
CA ALA A 47 1.96 -14.22 -11.25
C ALA A 47 1.89 -15.19 -10.06
N GLY A 48 0.75 -15.32 -9.38
CA GLY A 48 0.59 -16.09 -8.14
C GLY A 48 1.37 -15.49 -6.96
N ALA A 49 1.60 -14.17 -6.98
CA ALA A 49 2.18 -13.46 -5.85
C ALA A 49 1.16 -13.35 -4.69
N LEU A 50 1.66 -13.24 -3.47
CA LEU A 50 0.81 -13.00 -2.31
C LEU A 50 0.19 -11.60 -2.40
N LEU A 51 -1.12 -11.49 -2.31
CA LEU A 51 -1.85 -10.22 -2.31
C LEU A 51 -2.48 -10.00 -0.93
N VAL A 52 -2.10 -8.90 -0.29
CA VAL A 52 -2.65 -8.51 1.01
C VAL A 52 -3.30 -7.14 0.89
N HIS A 53 -4.60 -7.08 1.19
CA HIS A 53 -5.32 -5.84 1.38
C HIS A 53 -5.21 -5.45 2.86
N LEU A 54 -4.52 -4.35 3.15
CA LEU A 54 -4.57 -3.72 4.46
C LEU A 54 -5.84 -2.88 4.51
N GLN A 55 -6.64 -3.07 5.55
CA GLN A 55 -7.90 -2.37 5.74
C GLN A 55 -7.89 -1.67 7.09
N ASN A 56 -7.99 -0.34 7.07
CA ASN A 56 -8.01 0.45 8.29
C ASN A 56 -9.37 0.35 8.97
N ASP A 57 -9.35 0.16 10.27
CA ASP A 57 -10.51 0.24 11.15
C ASP A 57 -10.48 1.61 11.82
N GLY A 58 -11.17 2.58 11.22
CA GLY A 58 -11.27 3.91 11.77
C GLY A 58 -12.00 3.96 13.12
N PRO A 59 -11.73 5.00 13.93
CA PRO A 59 -12.38 5.16 15.23
C PRO A 59 -13.88 5.43 15.07
N PRO A 60 -14.67 5.28 16.15
CA PRO A 60 -16.10 5.59 16.14
C PRO A 60 -16.40 6.98 15.58
N GLY A 61 -17.31 7.06 14.62
CA GLY A 61 -17.71 8.29 13.92
C GLY A 61 -16.84 8.67 12.72
N ALA A 62 -15.77 7.93 12.42
CA ALA A 62 -14.97 8.13 11.21
C ALA A 62 -15.70 7.58 9.97
N GLU A 63 -15.36 8.12 8.79
CA GLU A 63 -15.92 7.63 7.53
C GLU A 63 -15.55 6.17 7.22
N ASP A 64 -14.40 5.73 7.74
CA ASP A 64 -13.87 4.37 7.65
C ASP A 64 -14.08 3.57 8.96
N GLU A 65 -15.06 3.95 9.79
CA GLU A 65 -15.49 3.12 10.92
C GLU A 65 -16.01 1.77 10.42
N PRO A 66 -15.60 0.64 11.06
CA PRO A 66 -16.06 -0.70 10.67
C PRO A 66 -17.58 -0.82 10.54
N GLY A 67 -18.04 -1.33 9.40
CA GLY A 67 -19.45 -1.50 9.08
C GLY A 67 -20.10 -0.31 8.37
N THR A 68 -19.39 0.79 8.17
CA THR A 68 -19.86 1.90 7.31
C THR A 68 -19.60 1.58 5.82
N PRO A 69 -20.33 2.19 4.89
CA PRO A 69 -20.03 2.07 3.46
C PRO A 69 -18.63 2.56 3.09
N GLY A 70 -18.09 3.56 3.82
CA GLY A 70 -16.75 4.10 3.61
C GLY A 70 -15.64 3.14 4.01
N TRP A 71 -15.88 2.30 5.01
CA TRP A 71 -14.94 1.27 5.45
C TRP A 71 -14.70 0.17 4.41
N GLU A 72 -15.68 -0.10 3.53
CA GLU A 72 -15.55 -1.17 2.55
C GLU A 72 -14.36 -0.95 1.61
N LEU A 73 -13.62 -2.02 1.34
CA LEU A 73 -12.58 -2.01 0.32
C LEU A 73 -13.16 -1.68 -1.07
N HIS A 74 -12.48 -0.86 -1.84
CA HIS A 74 -12.89 -0.54 -3.19
C HIS A 74 -12.68 -1.72 -4.14
N HIS A 75 -11.54 -2.40 -4.02
CA HIS A 75 -11.22 -3.56 -4.85
C HIS A 75 -11.90 -4.82 -4.33
N THR A 76 -12.47 -5.62 -5.25
CA THR A 76 -12.99 -6.93 -4.89
C THR A 76 -11.84 -7.85 -4.49
N VAL A 77 -11.95 -8.41 -3.29
CA VAL A 77 -11.04 -9.45 -2.78
C VAL A 77 -11.51 -10.81 -3.28
N VAL A 78 -10.58 -11.64 -3.71
CA VAL A 78 -10.81 -13.05 -4.06
C VAL A 78 -10.15 -13.90 -2.96
N PRO A 79 -10.87 -14.22 -1.88
CA PRO A 79 -10.27 -14.90 -0.73
C PRO A 79 -9.70 -16.25 -1.12
N GLY A 80 -8.48 -16.52 -0.65
CA GLY A 80 -7.79 -17.78 -0.95
C GLY A 80 -6.39 -17.80 -0.33
N PRO A 81 -5.62 -18.84 -0.62
CA PRO A 81 -4.29 -18.97 -0.05
C PRO A 81 -3.32 -17.86 -0.49
N ASP A 82 -3.57 -17.24 -1.64
CA ASP A 82 -2.70 -16.23 -2.21
C ASP A 82 -3.28 -14.80 -2.12
N GLU A 83 -4.48 -14.62 -1.53
CA GLU A 83 -5.09 -13.31 -1.35
C GLU A 83 -5.91 -13.24 -0.05
N THR A 84 -5.67 -12.20 0.76
CA THR A 84 -6.32 -12.00 2.06
C THR A 84 -6.47 -10.54 2.43
N VAL A 85 -7.29 -10.28 3.45
CA VAL A 85 -7.42 -8.98 4.12
C VAL A 85 -6.77 -9.07 5.48
N VAL A 86 -5.97 -8.07 5.82
CA VAL A 86 -5.43 -7.84 7.16
C VAL A 86 -5.98 -6.50 7.67
N ARG A 87 -6.76 -6.54 8.74
CA ARG A 87 -7.30 -5.34 9.40
C ARG A 87 -6.26 -4.75 10.32
N LYS A 88 -6.23 -3.44 10.43
CA LYS A 88 -5.31 -2.68 11.27
C LYS A 88 -5.99 -1.43 11.84
N GLU A 89 -5.48 -0.93 12.94
CA GLU A 89 -5.93 0.31 13.59
C GLU A 89 -4.85 1.40 13.58
N GLU A 90 -3.59 1.00 13.29
CA GLU A 90 -2.42 1.88 13.28
C GLU A 90 -1.96 2.18 11.85
N ASP A 91 -1.14 3.24 11.66
CA ASP A 91 -0.57 3.56 10.35
C ASP A 91 0.33 2.44 9.82
N ASP A 92 1.09 1.79 10.71
CA ASP A 92 1.95 0.66 10.37
C ASP A 92 1.12 -0.62 10.19
N GLY A 93 1.11 -1.16 8.97
CA GLY A 93 0.40 -2.39 8.66
C GLY A 93 0.89 -3.63 9.40
N PHE A 94 2.05 -3.58 10.04
CA PHE A 94 2.60 -4.68 10.84
C PHE A 94 2.20 -4.57 12.32
N GLU A 95 1.91 -3.36 12.82
CA GLU A 95 1.63 -3.15 14.23
C GLU A 95 0.30 -3.78 14.64
N GLY A 96 0.37 -4.68 15.62
CA GLY A 96 -0.81 -5.36 16.16
C GLY A 96 -1.51 -6.33 15.19
N THR A 97 -0.89 -6.64 14.04
CA THR A 97 -1.51 -7.45 12.98
C THR A 97 -0.81 -8.79 12.75
N ALA A 98 -1.41 -9.65 11.91
CA ALA A 98 -0.81 -10.92 11.49
C ALA A 98 0.09 -10.77 10.23
N LEU A 99 0.35 -9.55 9.74
CA LEU A 99 1.03 -9.33 8.46
C LEU A 99 2.43 -9.96 8.42
N GLU A 100 3.25 -9.74 9.45
CA GLU A 100 4.62 -10.28 9.51
C GLU A 100 4.62 -11.79 9.40
N ARG A 101 3.83 -12.46 10.24
CA ARG A 101 3.69 -13.91 10.19
C ARG A 101 3.21 -14.42 8.84
N LEU A 102 2.23 -13.74 8.25
CA LEU A 102 1.70 -14.10 6.93
C LEU A 102 2.80 -14.07 5.85
N LEU A 103 3.64 -13.04 5.85
CA LEU A 103 4.75 -12.89 4.90
C LEU A 103 5.84 -13.94 5.15
N GLU A 104 6.20 -14.19 6.41
CA GLU A 104 7.20 -15.19 6.80
C GLU A 104 6.76 -16.62 6.44
N ASP A 105 5.51 -16.99 6.78
CA ASP A 105 4.95 -18.33 6.49
C ASP A 105 4.91 -18.61 4.97
N ARG A 106 4.96 -17.56 4.14
CA ARG A 106 5.00 -17.66 2.68
C ARG A 106 6.40 -17.44 2.09
N GLY A 107 7.43 -17.25 2.93
CA GLY A 107 8.80 -17.05 2.49
C GLY A 107 9.01 -15.79 1.65
N VAL A 108 8.19 -14.75 1.86
CA VAL A 108 8.34 -13.46 1.19
C VAL A 108 9.59 -12.75 1.69
N THR A 109 10.40 -12.25 0.78
CA THR A 109 11.59 -11.43 1.07
C THR A 109 11.57 -10.09 0.34
N ALA A 110 10.66 -9.93 -0.62
CA ALA A 110 10.49 -8.72 -1.40
C ALA A 110 9.01 -8.44 -1.65
N LEU A 111 8.60 -7.20 -1.47
CA LEU A 111 7.20 -6.79 -1.62
C LEU A 111 7.09 -5.42 -2.31
N ALA A 112 5.93 -5.17 -2.93
CA ALA A 112 5.54 -3.85 -3.39
C ALA A 112 4.47 -3.29 -2.46
N VAL A 113 4.49 -1.97 -2.25
CA VAL A 113 3.48 -1.25 -1.46
C VAL A 113 2.79 -0.23 -2.36
N CYS A 114 1.46 -0.15 -2.29
CA CYS A 114 0.65 0.85 -2.97
C CYS A 114 -0.56 1.24 -2.11
N GLY A 115 -1.23 2.34 -2.41
CA GLY A 115 -2.46 2.75 -1.73
C GLY A 115 -2.42 4.13 -1.09
N LEU A 116 -2.91 4.29 0.12
CA LEU A 116 -3.23 5.55 0.83
C LEU A 116 -2.85 5.48 2.32
N MET A 117 -2.62 6.60 2.99
CA MET A 117 -2.13 7.87 2.45
C MET A 117 -0.61 7.80 2.34
N SER A 118 -0.04 8.48 1.34
CA SER A 118 1.39 8.42 1.03
C SER A 118 2.30 8.62 2.25
N GLU A 119 2.07 9.68 3.02
CA GLU A 119 2.89 10.11 4.17
C GLU A 119 2.53 9.41 5.48
N MET A 120 1.40 8.70 5.52
CA MET A 120 0.87 7.99 6.68
C MET A 120 1.06 6.47 6.50
N CYS A 121 -0.01 5.74 6.29
CA CYS A 121 -0.03 4.26 6.27
C CYS A 121 0.89 3.65 5.22
N VAL A 122 1.00 4.23 4.01
CA VAL A 122 1.92 3.74 2.96
C VAL A 122 3.36 3.87 3.42
N ARG A 123 3.77 5.06 3.88
CA ARG A 123 5.14 5.30 4.37
C ARG A 123 5.44 4.49 5.63
N ALA A 124 4.52 4.45 6.61
CA ALA A 124 4.72 3.71 7.85
C ALA A 124 4.91 2.21 7.57
N THR A 125 4.03 1.61 6.78
CA THR A 125 4.12 0.19 6.40
C THR A 125 5.39 -0.10 5.59
N ALA A 126 5.75 0.76 4.63
CA ALA A 126 6.98 0.60 3.86
C ALA A 126 8.23 0.68 4.75
N ARG A 127 8.28 1.64 5.68
CA ARG A 127 9.38 1.78 6.66
C ARG A 127 9.48 0.56 7.57
N ALA A 128 8.36 0.06 8.07
CA ALA A 128 8.32 -1.12 8.92
C ALA A 128 8.78 -2.38 8.18
N ALA A 129 8.41 -2.52 6.89
CA ALA A 129 8.92 -3.60 6.04
C ALA A 129 10.44 -3.52 5.86
N LEU A 130 10.98 -2.33 5.55
CA LEU A 130 12.44 -2.12 5.45
C LEU A 130 13.17 -2.46 6.75
N SER A 131 12.61 -2.10 7.91
CA SER A 131 13.20 -2.41 9.22
C SER A 131 13.19 -3.91 9.57
N ARG A 132 12.45 -4.71 8.80
CA ARG A 132 12.34 -6.18 8.88
C ARG A 132 13.09 -6.88 7.73
N ASP A 133 14.02 -6.17 7.10
CA ASP A 133 14.86 -6.66 6.01
C ASP A 133 14.10 -7.09 4.74
N TYR A 134 12.85 -6.67 4.56
CA TYR A 134 12.16 -6.83 3.28
C TYR A 134 12.72 -5.84 2.25
N ARG A 135 12.96 -6.31 1.03
CA ARG A 135 13.16 -5.42 -0.11
C ARG A 135 11.80 -4.81 -0.48
N VAL A 136 11.72 -3.48 -0.52
CA VAL A 136 10.48 -2.74 -0.76
C VAL A 136 10.54 -1.99 -2.09
N VAL A 137 9.56 -2.24 -2.95
CA VAL A 137 9.32 -1.49 -4.18
C VAL A 137 8.11 -0.59 -4.01
N LEU A 138 8.28 0.72 -4.22
CA LEU A 138 7.21 1.72 -4.10
C LEU A 138 6.98 2.40 -5.47
N PRO A 139 5.91 2.09 -6.20
CA PRO A 139 5.60 2.74 -7.46
C PRO A 139 4.99 4.13 -7.23
N HIS A 140 5.69 5.18 -7.69
CA HIS A 140 5.31 6.58 -7.53
C HIS A 140 3.87 6.90 -7.96
N ASP A 141 3.38 6.29 -9.02
CA ASP A 141 2.05 6.54 -9.56
C ASP A 141 0.93 5.68 -8.96
N ALA A 142 1.25 4.87 -7.92
CA ALA A 142 0.31 3.95 -7.28
C ALA A 142 0.09 4.19 -5.79
N HIS A 143 0.47 5.36 -5.29
CA HIS A 143 0.04 5.86 -3.98
C HIS A 143 -0.40 7.32 -4.10
N ALA A 144 -1.23 7.78 -3.18
CA ALA A 144 -1.79 9.13 -3.19
C ALA A 144 -2.10 9.62 -1.77
N THR A 145 -2.36 10.92 -1.67
CA THR A 145 -2.77 11.60 -0.44
C THR A 145 -3.55 12.85 -0.76
N HIS A 146 -3.96 13.60 0.26
CA HIS A 146 -4.58 14.92 0.17
C HIS A 146 -3.56 16.05 0.12
N ASP A 147 -4.01 17.23 -0.32
CA ASP A 147 -3.28 18.47 -0.08
C ASP A 147 -3.23 18.76 1.42
N ILE A 148 -2.09 19.25 1.92
CA ILE A 148 -2.04 19.79 3.27
C ILE A 148 -2.55 21.24 3.20
N PRO A 149 -3.63 21.59 3.92
CA PRO A 149 -4.14 22.95 3.90
C PRO A 149 -3.15 23.95 4.45
N ALA A 150 -3.24 25.20 3.99
CA ALA A 150 -2.43 26.29 4.56
C ALA A 150 -2.68 26.45 6.07
N ALA A 151 -1.60 26.68 6.81
CA ALA A 151 -1.62 26.94 8.24
C ALA A 151 -1.07 28.37 8.50
N PRO A 152 -1.91 29.33 8.91
CA PRO A 152 -1.49 30.72 9.11
C PRO A 152 -0.27 30.84 10.06
N GLY A 153 0.77 31.55 9.63
CA GLY A 153 2.00 31.70 10.40
C GLY A 153 2.96 30.53 10.38
N ILE A 154 2.62 29.44 9.68
CA ILE A 154 3.46 28.23 9.54
C ILE A 154 3.86 28.03 8.09
N ALA A 155 2.91 27.80 7.19
CA ALA A 155 3.19 27.54 5.78
C ALA A 155 1.96 27.75 4.89
N ASP A 156 2.20 27.96 3.60
CA ASP A 156 1.18 27.85 2.55
C ASP A 156 0.70 26.39 2.37
N ALA A 157 -0.38 26.21 1.62
CA ALA A 157 -0.87 24.85 1.28
C ALA A 157 0.22 24.06 0.56
N VAL A 158 0.33 22.76 0.91
CA VAL A 158 1.27 21.85 0.25
C VAL A 158 0.50 20.90 -0.66
N PRO A 159 0.73 20.91 -1.98
CA PRO A 159 0.03 20.04 -2.90
C PRO A 159 0.29 18.54 -2.62
N ALA A 160 -0.72 17.70 -2.76
CA ALA A 160 -0.67 16.24 -2.56
C ALA A 160 0.53 15.58 -3.27
N ALA A 161 0.85 16.03 -4.49
CA ALA A 161 2.00 15.52 -5.23
C ALA A 161 3.34 15.81 -4.52
N ALA A 162 3.47 16.96 -3.86
CA ALA A 162 4.65 17.28 -3.07
C ALA A 162 4.71 16.43 -1.79
N VAL A 163 3.56 16.24 -1.12
CA VAL A 163 3.46 15.40 0.07
C VAL A 163 3.85 13.95 -0.27
N SER A 164 3.31 13.39 -1.34
CA SER A 164 3.68 12.04 -1.83
C SER A 164 5.18 11.94 -2.11
N ARG A 165 5.77 12.96 -2.76
CA ARG A 165 7.21 12.94 -3.06
C ARG A 165 8.09 13.02 -1.80
N VAL A 166 7.67 13.78 -0.79
CA VAL A 166 8.36 13.85 0.51
C VAL A 166 8.24 12.51 1.25
N ALA A 167 7.07 11.85 1.20
CA ALA A 167 6.89 10.53 1.78
C ALA A 167 7.89 9.51 1.20
N GLU A 168 8.03 9.45 -0.13
CA GLU A 168 9.04 8.62 -0.81
C GLU A 168 10.46 8.97 -0.37
N TRP A 169 10.81 10.27 -0.40
CA TRP A 169 12.13 10.75 -0.03
C TRP A 169 12.52 10.37 1.41
N SER A 170 11.54 10.38 2.32
CA SER A 170 11.75 10.05 3.74
C SER A 170 12.08 8.58 3.99
N LEU A 171 11.85 7.69 3.01
CA LEU A 171 12.24 6.28 3.10
C LEU A 171 13.73 6.06 2.84
N GLY A 172 14.44 7.07 2.32
CA GLY A 172 15.86 7.00 2.03
C GLY A 172 16.18 6.17 0.77
N SER A 173 17.41 5.65 0.73
CA SER A 173 17.90 4.81 -0.37
C SER A 173 17.47 3.34 -0.25
N ASP A 174 16.83 2.96 0.85
CA ASP A 174 16.49 1.57 1.14
C ASP A 174 15.23 1.12 0.41
N ALA A 175 14.33 2.06 0.07
CA ALA A 175 13.17 1.79 -0.76
C ALA A 175 13.49 2.00 -2.25
N GLU A 176 13.10 1.04 -3.08
CA GLU A 176 13.20 1.15 -4.53
C GLU A 176 11.96 1.90 -5.07
N VAL A 177 12.08 3.23 -5.23
CA VAL A 177 11.01 4.03 -5.84
C VAL A 177 11.10 3.90 -7.36
N VAL A 178 10.05 3.34 -8.00
CA VAL A 178 9.95 3.23 -9.44
C VAL A 178 8.91 4.23 -9.98
N PRO A 179 9.13 4.83 -11.17
CA PRO A 179 8.23 5.85 -11.71
C PRO A 179 6.80 5.37 -11.92
N ARG A 180 6.61 4.12 -12.31
CA ARG A 180 5.31 3.60 -12.74
C ARG A 180 5.00 2.22 -12.17
N ALA A 181 3.75 2.02 -11.77
CA ALA A 181 3.22 0.73 -11.36
C ALA A 181 3.48 -0.38 -12.39
N ALA A 182 3.47 -0.03 -13.69
CA ALA A 182 3.74 -0.97 -14.78
C ALA A 182 5.15 -1.59 -14.73
N GLU A 183 6.10 -0.97 -14.04
CA GLU A 183 7.48 -1.44 -13.90
C GLU A 183 7.64 -2.50 -12.81
N VAL A 184 6.67 -2.62 -11.89
CA VAL A 184 6.67 -3.64 -10.85
C VAL A 184 6.40 -5.01 -11.46
N ARG A 185 7.32 -5.94 -11.25
CA ARG A 185 7.19 -7.34 -11.67
C ARG A 185 6.90 -8.21 -10.46
N PHE A 186 6.08 -9.23 -10.67
CA PHE A 186 5.67 -10.16 -9.62
C PHE A 186 6.13 -11.58 -9.92
N THR A 187 6.33 -12.35 -8.86
CA THR A 187 6.59 -13.79 -8.92
C THR A 187 5.92 -14.47 -7.72
N ARG A 188 5.65 -15.74 -7.86
CA ARG A 188 5.15 -16.56 -6.74
C ARG A 188 6.19 -16.60 -5.61
N PRO A 189 5.78 -16.54 -4.34
CA PRO A 189 6.66 -16.83 -3.23
C PRO A 189 7.25 -18.25 -3.34
N PRO A 190 8.47 -18.48 -2.82
CA PRO A 190 9.04 -19.84 -2.80
C PRO A 190 8.19 -20.78 -1.95
N ALA A 191 8.19 -22.07 -2.29
CA ALA A 191 7.59 -23.06 -1.42
C ALA A 191 8.41 -23.14 -0.12
N VAL A 192 7.77 -22.82 1.01
CA VAL A 192 8.40 -23.01 2.34
C VAL A 192 8.15 -24.45 2.76
N PRO A 193 9.18 -25.23 3.12
CA PRO A 193 8.98 -26.57 3.63
C PRO A 193 8.15 -26.52 4.93
N PRO A 194 7.26 -27.48 5.16
CA PRO A 194 6.50 -27.57 6.41
C PRO A 194 7.47 -27.64 7.60
N ARG A 195 7.19 -26.82 8.62
CA ARG A 195 7.92 -26.85 9.91
C ARG A 195 7.56 -28.11 10.70
#